data_c0f4ea03fed78c0e9ad6f4dc4b0737b3
#
_entry.id   c0f4ea03fed78c0e9ad6f4dc4b0737b3
#
_cell.length_a   1.000
_cell.length_b   1.000
_cell.length_c   1.000
_cell.angle_alpha   90.00
_cell.angle_beta   90.00
_cell.angle_gamma   90.00
#
_symmetry.space_group_name_H-M   'P 1'
#
loop_
_entity.id
_entity.type
_entity.pdbx_description
1 polymer ?
#
loop_
_entity_poly.entity_id
_entity_poly.type
_entity_poly.pdbx_seq_one_letter_code
_entity_poly.pdbx_strand_id
1 'polypeptide(L)'
;MNIQNLMAQAQRVQKELERANNEIENTSFEGNNGAVKVILSGKNEITSVEILDDSVLSDKEMLQDMIMLAVNDGLSKIAKMKQDKLGKYTGELGGLF
;
A
#
# COMPACT_ATOMS: atom_id res chain seq x y z
N MET A 1 28.71 -3.38 26.17
CA MET A 1 28.04 -3.50 24.86
C MET A 1 28.91 -2.85 23.80
N ASN A 2 29.10 -3.52 22.67
CA ASN A 2 30.00 -3.03 21.62
C ASN A 2 29.25 -2.08 20.68
N ILE A 3 29.70 -0.83 20.59
CA ILE A 3 29.10 0.20 19.74
C ILE A 3 29.12 -0.21 18.27
N GLN A 4 30.20 -0.86 17.82
CA GLN A 4 30.31 -1.32 16.43
C GLN A 4 29.25 -2.36 16.09
N ASN A 5 28.91 -3.25 17.02
CA ASN A 5 27.85 -4.22 16.82
C ASN A 5 26.47 -3.56 16.74
N LEU A 6 26.24 -2.54 17.56
CA LEU A 6 24.99 -1.76 17.53
C LEU A 6 24.84 -1.04 16.19
N MET A 7 25.93 -0.42 15.71
CA MET A 7 25.90 0.30 14.43
C MET A 7 25.66 -0.66 13.26
N ALA A 8 26.30 -1.82 13.27
CA ALA A 8 26.12 -2.83 12.24
C ALA A 8 24.67 -3.33 12.21
N GLN A 9 24.09 -3.54 13.40
CA GLN A 9 22.70 -3.99 13.51
C GLN A 9 21.73 -2.92 13.01
N ALA A 10 21.98 -1.67 13.36
CA ALA A 10 21.14 -0.53 12.90
C ALA A 10 21.21 -0.40 11.38
N GLN A 11 22.38 -0.52 10.78
CA GLN A 11 22.57 -0.47 9.33
C GLN A 11 21.83 -1.61 8.63
N ARG A 12 21.88 -2.81 9.21
CA ARG A 12 21.18 -3.97 8.65
C ARG A 12 19.67 -3.74 8.64
N VAL A 13 19.11 -3.25 9.75
CA VAL A 13 17.68 -2.96 9.86
C VAL A 13 17.28 -1.88 8.85
N GLN A 14 18.09 -0.84 8.70
CA GLN A 14 17.83 0.22 7.74
C GLN A 14 17.78 -0.31 6.31
N LYS A 15 18.71 -1.18 5.93
CA LYS A 15 18.73 -1.79 4.60
C LYS A 15 17.51 -2.67 4.37
N GLU A 16 17.11 -3.42 5.38
CA GLU A 16 15.91 -4.26 5.30
C GLU A 16 14.65 -3.41 5.13
N LEU A 17 14.55 -2.28 5.84
CA LEU A 17 13.45 -1.34 5.70
C LEU A 17 13.39 -0.74 4.31
N GLU A 18 14.54 -0.30 3.77
CA GLU A 18 14.62 0.24 2.41
C GLU A 18 14.16 -0.78 1.37
N ARG A 19 14.62 -2.03 1.52
CA ARG A 19 14.23 -3.12 0.63
C ARG A 19 12.74 -3.38 0.70
N ALA A 20 12.18 -3.45 1.90
CA ALA A 20 10.74 -3.67 2.10
C ALA A 20 9.92 -2.52 1.52
N ASN A 21 10.34 -1.27 1.74
CA ASN A 21 9.68 -0.11 1.17
C ASN A 21 9.72 -0.12 -0.36
N ASN A 22 10.87 -0.43 -0.96
CA ASN A 22 11.00 -0.53 -2.41
C ASN A 22 10.10 -1.61 -2.98
N GLU A 23 9.99 -2.74 -2.30
CA GLU A 23 9.13 -3.83 -2.72
C GLU A 23 7.66 -3.42 -2.72
N ILE A 24 7.22 -2.71 -1.68
CA ILE A 24 5.87 -2.18 -1.59
C ILE A 24 5.62 -1.17 -2.72
N GLU A 25 6.52 -0.21 -2.90
CA GLU A 25 6.38 0.85 -3.90
C GLU A 25 6.31 0.31 -5.32
N ASN A 26 6.99 -0.81 -5.59
CA ASN A 26 7.02 -1.44 -6.91
C ASN A 26 5.94 -2.50 -7.10
N THR A 27 5.06 -2.67 -6.13
CA THR A 27 3.92 -3.60 -6.23
C THR A 27 2.71 -2.84 -6.76
N SER A 28 1.94 -3.51 -7.65
CA SER A 28 0.65 -3.01 -8.10
C SER A 28 -0.45 -3.65 -7.27
N PHE A 29 -1.42 -2.84 -6.88
CA PHE A 29 -2.56 -3.27 -6.07
C PHE A 29 -3.83 -3.01 -6.84
N GLU A 30 -4.77 -3.93 -6.76
CA GLU A 30 -6.06 -3.79 -7.42
C GLU A 30 -7.16 -3.52 -6.40
N GLY A 31 -7.90 -2.43 -6.61
CA GLY A 31 -9.15 -2.18 -5.91
C GLY A 31 -10.30 -2.48 -6.87
N ASN A 32 -11.29 -3.26 -6.43
CA ASN A 32 -12.34 -3.73 -7.32
C ASN A 32 -13.64 -3.95 -6.52
N ASN A 33 -14.75 -3.49 -7.06
CA ASN A 33 -16.07 -3.74 -6.47
C ASN A 33 -17.05 -4.38 -7.46
N GLY A 34 -16.53 -4.94 -8.56
CA GLY A 34 -17.33 -5.56 -9.61
C GLY A 34 -17.77 -4.60 -10.72
N ALA A 35 -17.95 -3.32 -10.42
CA ALA A 35 -18.34 -2.31 -11.39
C ALA A 35 -17.18 -1.43 -11.86
N VAL A 36 -16.22 -1.18 -10.98
CA VAL A 36 -15.04 -0.35 -11.23
C VAL A 36 -13.80 -1.07 -10.70
N LYS A 37 -12.75 -1.04 -11.49
CA LYS A 37 -11.42 -1.55 -11.10
C LYS A 37 -10.44 -0.41 -11.11
N VAL A 38 -9.65 -0.29 -10.06
CA VAL A 38 -8.61 0.72 -9.91
C VAL A 38 -7.28 0.02 -9.65
N ILE A 39 -6.24 0.45 -10.35
CA ILE A 39 -4.88 -0.04 -10.08
C ILE A 39 -4.11 1.08 -9.39
N LEU A 40 -3.45 0.73 -8.29
CA LEU A 40 -2.64 1.66 -7.52
C LEU A 40 -1.22 1.11 -7.36
N SER A 41 -0.25 2.02 -7.25
CA SER A 41 1.10 1.64 -6.82
C SER A 41 1.19 1.71 -5.30
N GLY A 42 2.21 1.05 -4.75
CA GLY A 42 2.49 1.13 -3.32
C GLY A 42 2.86 2.52 -2.82
N LYS A 43 3.01 3.47 -3.73
CA LYS A 43 3.21 4.90 -3.41
C LYS A 43 1.88 5.63 -3.17
N ASN A 44 0.76 4.90 -3.13
CA ASN A 44 -0.59 5.46 -3.01
C ASN A 44 -0.99 6.29 -4.23
N GLU A 45 -0.47 5.96 -5.40
CA GLU A 45 -0.81 6.62 -6.65
C GLU A 45 -1.74 5.74 -7.46
N ILE A 46 -2.81 6.32 -7.99
CA ILE A 46 -3.70 5.63 -8.92
C ILE A 46 -3.04 5.66 -10.29
N THR A 47 -2.84 4.48 -10.88
CA THR A 47 -2.21 4.35 -12.20
C THR A 47 -3.21 3.98 -13.29
N SER A 48 -4.38 3.46 -12.92
CA SER A 48 -5.40 3.07 -13.90
C SER A 48 -6.78 3.03 -13.25
N VAL A 49 -7.78 3.42 -13.99
CA VAL A 49 -9.20 3.28 -13.60
C VAL A 49 -9.93 2.65 -14.79
N GLU A 50 -10.66 1.59 -14.54
CA GLU A 50 -11.43 0.89 -15.56
C GLU A 50 -12.86 0.68 -15.09
N ILE A 51 -13.83 1.07 -15.91
CA ILE A 51 -15.24 0.83 -15.66
C ILE A 51 -15.56 -0.53 -16.29
N LEU A 52 -15.92 -1.50 -15.43
CA LEU A 52 -16.17 -2.89 -15.86
C LEU A 52 -17.62 -3.09 -16.29
N ASP A 53 -18.54 -2.33 -15.69
CA ASP A 53 -19.98 -2.43 -15.95
C ASP A 53 -20.47 -1.10 -16.46
N ASP A 54 -20.79 -1.03 -17.76
CA ASP A 54 -21.26 0.21 -18.39
C ASP A 54 -22.59 0.70 -17.86
N SER A 55 -23.36 -0.13 -17.18
CA SER A 55 -24.66 0.29 -16.62
C SER A 55 -24.51 1.38 -15.57
N VAL A 56 -23.33 1.49 -14.91
CA VAL A 56 -23.08 2.55 -13.93
C VAL A 56 -22.94 3.93 -14.56
N LEU A 57 -22.71 3.99 -15.90
CA LEU A 57 -22.53 5.26 -16.60
C LEU A 57 -23.82 6.08 -16.66
N SER A 58 -24.96 5.44 -16.53
CA SER A 58 -26.27 6.13 -16.54
C SER A 58 -26.68 6.64 -15.16
N ASP A 59 -25.90 6.32 -14.13
CA ASP A 59 -26.16 6.75 -12.76
C ASP A 59 -24.90 7.39 -12.18
N LYS A 60 -24.84 8.69 -12.26
CA LYS A 60 -23.67 9.48 -11.86
C LYS A 60 -23.29 9.25 -10.39
N GLU A 61 -24.29 9.24 -9.50
CA GLU A 61 -24.03 9.06 -8.07
C GLU A 61 -23.50 7.66 -7.78
N MET A 62 -24.05 6.64 -8.41
CA MET A 62 -23.58 5.28 -8.28
C MET A 62 -22.14 5.16 -8.78
N LEU A 63 -21.82 5.74 -9.93
CA LEU A 63 -20.47 5.72 -10.48
C LEU A 63 -19.47 6.36 -9.51
N GLN A 64 -19.81 7.50 -8.93
CA GLN A 64 -18.95 8.18 -7.95
C GLN A 64 -18.69 7.29 -6.73
N ASP A 65 -19.72 6.64 -6.21
CA ASP A 65 -19.61 5.75 -5.06
C ASP A 65 -18.76 4.52 -5.40
N MET A 66 -18.92 3.95 -6.59
CA MET A 66 -18.16 2.76 -7.01
C MET A 66 -16.69 3.08 -7.19
N ILE A 67 -16.35 4.27 -7.72
CA ILE A 67 -14.96 4.71 -7.82
C ILE A 67 -14.35 4.85 -6.42
N MET A 68 -15.06 5.51 -5.52
CA MET A 68 -14.60 5.70 -4.15
C MET A 68 -14.33 4.37 -3.45
N LEU A 69 -15.25 3.42 -3.58
CA LEU A 69 -15.11 2.10 -2.96
C LEU A 69 -13.94 1.32 -3.54
N ALA A 70 -13.73 1.39 -4.86
CA ALA A 70 -12.60 0.71 -5.51
C ALA A 70 -11.26 1.29 -5.06
N VAL A 71 -11.16 2.61 -4.97
CA VAL A 71 -9.95 3.29 -4.50
C VAL A 71 -9.66 2.89 -3.06
N ASN A 72 -10.67 2.94 -2.19
CA ASN A 72 -10.50 2.59 -0.79
C ASN A 72 -10.12 1.12 -0.60
N ASP A 73 -10.67 0.23 -1.41
CA ASP A 73 -10.27 -1.18 -1.39
C ASP A 73 -8.79 -1.35 -1.73
N GLY A 74 -8.32 -0.66 -2.76
CA GLY A 74 -6.90 -0.68 -3.13
C GLY A 74 -6.01 -0.10 -2.04
N LEU A 75 -6.41 1.02 -1.46
CA LEU A 75 -5.65 1.66 -0.38
C LEU A 75 -5.55 0.76 0.85
N SER A 76 -6.61 0.02 1.18
CA SER A 76 -6.59 -0.88 2.32
C SER A 76 -5.63 -2.06 2.09
N LYS A 77 -5.51 -2.53 0.86
CA LYS A 77 -4.54 -3.59 0.49
C LYS A 77 -3.11 -3.10 0.63
N ILE A 78 -2.85 -1.85 0.22
CA ILE A 78 -1.53 -1.24 0.40
C ILE A 78 -1.20 -1.14 1.90
N ALA A 79 -2.14 -0.64 2.69
CA ALA A 79 -1.97 -0.48 4.13
C ALA A 79 -1.68 -1.83 4.80
N LYS A 80 -2.38 -2.88 4.37
CA LYS A 80 -2.18 -4.23 4.91
C LYS A 80 -0.78 -4.75 4.60
N MET A 81 -0.31 -4.59 3.37
CA MET A 81 1.03 -5.01 2.99
C MET A 81 2.09 -4.25 3.77
N LYS A 82 1.91 -2.94 3.96
CA LYS A 82 2.82 -2.13 4.79
C LYS A 82 2.87 -2.65 6.21
N GLN A 83 1.71 -2.96 6.80
CA GLN A 83 1.65 -3.51 8.15
C GLN A 83 2.36 -4.87 8.23
N ASP A 84 2.12 -5.75 7.26
CA ASP A 84 2.71 -7.09 7.24
C ASP A 84 4.22 -7.05 7.07
N LYS A 85 4.73 -6.15 6.22
CA LYS A 85 6.18 -6.09 5.92
C LYS A 85 6.95 -5.16 6.86
N LEU A 86 6.33 -4.10 7.35
CA LEU A 86 7.02 -3.08 8.14
C LEU A 86 6.64 -3.09 9.62
N GLY A 87 5.55 -3.73 10.00
CA GLY A 87 5.04 -3.74 11.36
C GLY A 87 6.03 -4.31 12.38
N LYS A 88 6.81 -5.31 11.98
CA LYS A 88 7.82 -5.91 12.85
C LYS A 88 8.92 -4.91 13.25
N TYR A 89 9.23 -3.97 12.35
CA TYR A 89 10.24 -2.94 12.61
C TYR A 89 9.70 -1.88 13.56
N THR A 90 8.40 -1.60 13.50
CA THR A 90 7.75 -0.69 14.43
C THR A 90 7.90 -1.22 15.86
N GLY A 91 7.73 -2.54 16.05
CA GLY A 91 7.92 -3.19 17.34
C GLY A 91 9.37 -3.11 17.85
N GLU A 92 10.33 -3.35 16.95
CA GLU A 92 11.76 -3.31 17.29
C GLU A 92 12.26 -1.89 17.54
N LEU A 93 11.73 -0.92 16.80
CA LEU A 93 12.16 0.47 16.87
C LEU A 93 11.12 1.39 17.52
N GLY A 94 10.12 0.82 18.17
CA GLY A 94 8.99 1.55 18.71
C GLY A 94 9.36 2.71 19.64
N GLY A 95 10.46 2.59 20.36
CA GLY A 95 10.93 3.65 21.23
C GLY A 95 11.53 4.85 20.49
N LEU A 96 11.79 4.72 19.19
CA LEU A 96 12.37 5.77 18.36
C LEU A 96 11.31 6.54 17.56
N PHE A 97 10.11 6.04 17.52
CA PHE A 97 8.99 6.63 16.82
C PHE A 97 7.89 7.01 17.80
#